data_c596a5407792a126535538dab4c9dcd8
#
_entry.id   c596a5407792a126535538dab4c9dcd8
#
_cell.length_a   1.000
_cell.length_b   1.000
_cell.length_c   1.000
_cell.angle_alpha   90.00
_cell.angle_beta   90.00
_cell.angle_gamma   90.00
#
_symmetry.space_group_name_H-M   'P 1'
#
loop_
_entity.id
_entity.type
_entity.pdbx_description
1 polymer ?
#
loop_
_entity_poly.entity_id
_entity_poly.type
_entity_poly.pdbx_seq_one_letter_code
_entity_poly.pdbx_strand_id
1 'polypeptide(L)'
;MSKNQTKKGIIFESELSRYMKLRNITSKEKLRGLTTVGSHGTIIKYFDDPEQIPMGKMSEIMSALRIPKEEKVRILTMLLEE
;
A
#
# COMPACT_ATOMS: atom_id res chain seq x y z
N MET A 1 10.74 -10.65 6.02
CA MET A 1 10.29 -9.36 6.56
C MET A 1 11.41 -8.35 6.46
N SER A 2 11.12 -7.13 6.03
CA SER A 2 12.11 -6.09 5.91
C SER A 2 12.53 -5.58 7.29
N LYS A 3 13.85 -5.35 7.48
CA LYS A 3 14.37 -4.77 8.71
C LYS A 3 13.93 -3.32 8.90
N ASN A 4 13.53 -2.66 7.80
CA ASN A 4 13.20 -1.24 7.81
C ASN A 4 11.71 -0.97 7.90
N GLN A 5 10.92 -2.02 8.07
CA GLN A 5 9.48 -1.86 8.11
C GLN A 5 9.03 -1.21 9.41
N THR A 6 8.31 -0.10 9.30
CA THR A 6 7.76 0.61 10.46
C THR A 6 6.50 -0.10 10.97
N LYS A 7 6.04 0.28 12.17
CA LYS A 7 4.78 -0.24 12.69
C LYS A 7 3.62 0.07 11.74
N LYS A 8 3.60 1.29 11.21
CA LYS A 8 2.57 1.69 10.23
C LYS A 8 2.70 0.85 8.97
N GLY A 9 3.92 0.52 8.57
CA GLY A 9 4.16 -0.34 7.42
C GLY A 9 3.60 -1.74 7.61
N ILE A 10 3.77 -2.31 8.79
CA ILE A 10 3.23 -3.63 9.11
C ILE A 10 1.71 -3.62 9.01
N ILE A 11 1.07 -2.61 9.58
CA ILE A 11 -0.38 -2.47 9.56
C ILE A 11 -0.87 -2.22 8.13
N PHE A 12 -0.19 -1.32 7.41
CA PHE A 12 -0.53 -0.99 6.02
C PHE A 12 -0.46 -2.24 5.13
N GLU A 13 0.62 -3.00 5.25
CA GLU A 13 0.78 -4.22 4.47
C GLU A 13 -0.32 -5.23 4.80
N SER A 14 -0.66 -5.38 6.08
CA SER A 14 -1.72 -6.28 6.51
C SER A 14 -3.06 -5.88 5.89
N GLU A 15 -3.38 -4.60 5.90
CA GLU A 15 -4.63 -4.11 5.30
C GLU A 15 -4.65 -4.32 3.80
N LEU A 16 -3.58 -3.97 3.12
CA LEU A 16 -3.53 -4.08 1.66
C LEU A 16 -3.47 -5.53 1.19
N SER A 17 -2.81 -6.41 1.95
CA SER A 17 -2.73 -7.83 1.60
C SER A 17 -4.12 -8.46 1.52
N ARG A 18 -5.03 -8.03 2.38
CA ARG A 18 -6.39 -8.52 2.36
C ARG A 18 -7.09 -8.15 1.04
N TYR A 19 -6.90 -6.90 0.59
CA TYR A 19 -7.46 -6.46 -0.68
C TYR A 19 -6.75 -7.10 -1.87
N MET A 20 -5.44 -7.31 -1.76
CA MET A 20 -4.68 -8.00 -2.80
C MET A 20 -5.25 -9.41 -3.03
N LYS A 21 -5.49 -10.15 -1.95
CA LYS A 21 -6.11 -11.47 -2.06
C LYS A 21 -7.49 -11.38 -2.70
N LEU A 22 -8.28 -10.41 -2.27
CA LEU A 22 -9.64 -10.24 -2.77
C LEU A 22 -9.66 -9.95 -4.27
N ARG A 23 -8.64 -9.23 -4.78
CA ARG A 23 -8.53 -8.87 -6.19
C ARG A 23 -7.65 -9.83 -6.99
N ASN A 24 -7.20 -10.93 -6.36
CA ASN A 24 -6.36 -11.93 -6.98
C ASN A 24 -5.02 -11.36 -7.47
N ILE A 25 -4.46 -10.42 -6.71
CA ILE A 25 -3.15 -9.83 -6.96
C ILE A 25 -2.18 -10.57 -6.05
N THR A 26 -1.34 -11.44 -6.62
CA THR A 26 -0.58 -12.40 -5.83
C THR A 26 0.79 -11.91 -5.38
N SER A 27 1.22 -10.73 -5.81
CA SER A 27 2.52 -10.19 -5.41
C SER A 27 2.52 -8.67 -5.47
N LYS A 28 3.48 -8.08 -4.75
CA LYS A 28 3.68 -6.62 -4.80
C LYS A 28 4.08 -6.16 -6.18
N GLU A 29 4.82 -7.00 -6.91
CA GLU A 29 5.21 -6.67 -8.28
C GLU A 29 4.00 -6.60 -9.21
N LYS A 30 3.04 -7.49 -9.03
CA LYS A 30 1.80 -7.43 -9.80
C LYS A 30 1.01 -6.17 -9.49
N LEU A 31 0.98 -5.80 -8.22
CA LEU A 31 0.34 -4.55 -7.81
C LEU A 31 1.05 -3.36 -8.45
N ARG A 32 2.39 -3.35 -8.43
CA ARG A 32 3.17 -2.28 -9.06
C ARG A 32 2.81 -2.13 -10.52
N GLY A 33 2.63 -3.24 -11.22
CA GLY A 33 2.30 -3.22 -12.64
C GLY A 33 0.95 -2.58 -12.96
N LEU A 34 0.08 -2.42 -11.97
CA LEU A 34 -1.21 -1.75 -12.12
C LEU A 34 -1.14 -0.25 -11.80
N THR A 35 0.06 0.25 -11.50
CA THR A 35 0.29 1.63 -11.11
C THR A 35 1.43 2.21 -11.93
N THR A 36 1.75 3.50 -11.73
CA THR A 36 2.90 4.13 -12.35
C THR A 36 4.14 4.11 -11.44
N VAL A 37 4.13 3.30 -10.39
CA VAL A 37 5.31 3.14 -9.53
C VAL A 37 6.43 2.55 -10.37
N GLY A 38 7.58 3.22 -10.38
CA GLY A 38 8.62 2.98 -11.37
C GLY A 38 9.45 1.72 -11.19
N SER A 39 9.55 1.18 -9.97
CA SER A 39 10.38 0.00 -9.74
C SER A 39 9.86 -0.85 -8.60
N HIS A 40 10.28 -2.12 -8.61
CA HIS A 40 9.94 -3.05 -7.54
C HIS A 40 10.49 -2.57 -6.19
N GLY A 41 11.71 -2.02 -6.19
CA GLY A 41 12.30 -1.48 -4.96
C GLY A 41 11.46 -0.38 -4.35
N THR A 42 10.86 0.46 -5.20
CA THR A 42 10.01 1.55 -4.73
C THR A 42 8.74 1.04 -4.07
N ILE A 43 8.07 0.04 -4.67
CA ILE A 43 6.85 -0.49 -4.07
C ILE A 43 7.16 -1.18 -2.74
N ILE A 44 8.30 -1.85 -2.63
CA ILE A 44 8.73 -2.47 -1.38
C ILE A 44 8.94 -1.39 -0.30
N LYS A 45 9.60 -0.28 -0.64
CA LYS A 45 9.79 0.84 0.29
C LYS A 45 8.45 1.40 0.77
N TYR A 46 7.48 1.48 -0.11
CA TYR A 46 6.16 2.00 0.24
C TYR A 46 5.48 1.11 1.27
N PHE A 47 5.62 -0.20 1.15
CA PHE A 47 5.06 -1.12 2.14
C PHE A 47 5.84 -1.10 3.45
N ASP A 48 7.15 -0.81 3.38
CA ASP A 48 7.97 -0.71 4.59
C ASP A 48 7.64 0.57 5.36
N ASP A 49 7.40 1.66 4.65
CA ASP A 49 7.15 2.96 5.27
C ASP A 49 6.13 3.74 4.44
N PRO A 50 4.84 3.49 4.67
CA PRO A 50 3.79 4.12 3.85
C PRO A 50 3.71 5.63 3.98
N GLU A 51 4.32 6.22 5.02
CA GLU A 51 4.36 7.66 5.15
C GLU A 51 5.21 8.32 4.07
N GLN A 52 6.06 7.53 3.40
CA GLN A 52 6.88 8.02 2.30
C GLN A 52 6.15 7.98 0.95
N ILE A 53 4.94 7.43 0.90
CA ILE A 53 4.21 7.31 -0.36
C ILE A 53 3.65 8.67 -0.77
N PRO A 54 4.02 9.19 -1.97
CA PRO A 54 3.38 10.41 -2.48
C PRO A 54 1.87 10.21 -2.63
N MET A 55 1.10 11.27 -2.42
CA MET A 55 -0.35 11.20 -2.45
C MET A 55 -0.89 10.60 -3.76
N GLY A 56 -0.30 11.01 -4.88
CA GLY A 56 -0.72 10.48 -6.18
C GLY A 56 -0.49 8.99 -6.31
N LYS A 57 0.64 8.50 -5.79
CA LYS A 57 0.93 7.05 -5.82
C LYS A 57 0.03 6.28 -4.87
N MET A 58 -0.25 6.86 -3.71
CA MET A 58 -1.19 6.25 -2.77
C MET A 58 -2.56 6.07 -3.43
N SER A 59 -3.03 7.11 -4.12
CA SER A 59 -4.29 7.06 -4.82
C SER A 59 -4.30 5.95 -5.88
N GLU A 60 -3.22 5.81 -6.65
CA GLU A 60 -3.11 4.75 -7.66
C GLU A 60 -3.17 3.37 -7.04
N ILE A 61 -2.45 3.16 -5.94
CA ILE A 61 -2.42 1.87 -5.26
C ILE A 61 -3.81 1.51 -4.76
N MET A 62 -4.47 2.45 -4.09
CA MET A 62 -5.81 2.20 -3.55
C MET A 62 -6.84 1.96 -4.66
N SER A 63 -6.71 2.67 -5.77
CA SER A 63 -7.60 2.48 -6.91
C SER A 63 -7.38 1.12 -7.56
N ALA A 64 -6.11 0.69 -7.69
CA ALA A 64 -5.80 -0.62 -8.26
C ALA A 64 -6.42 -1.74 -7.42
N LEU A 65 -6.47 -1.56 -6.11
CA LEU A 65 -7.07 -2.53 -5.20
C LEU A 65 -8.57 -2.34 -5.02
N ARG A 66 -9.13 -1.31 -5.61
CA ARG A 66 -10.55 -0.96 -5.51
C ARG A 66 -11.02 -0.92 -4.06
N ILE A 67 -10.24 -0.25 -3.22
CA ILE A 67 -10.57 -0.09 -1.81
C ILE A 67 -11.75 0.88 -1.67
N PRO A 68 -12.81 0.51 -0.93
CA PRO A 68 -13.95 1.42 -0.75
C PRO A 68 -13.55 2.72 -0.07
N LYS A 69 -14.28 3.78 -0.36
CA LYS A 69 -13.97 5.12 0.16
C LYS A 69 -13.82 5.14 1.68
N GLU A 70 -14.72 4.50 2.41
CA GLU A 70 -14.70 4.47 3.86
C GLU A 70 -13.41 3.83 4.37
N GLU A 71 -12.97 2.78 3.69
CA GLU A 71 -11.75 2.09 4.06
C GLU A 71 -10.51 2.89 3.68
N LYS A 72 -10.55 3.61 2.55
CA LYS A 72 -9.45 4.53 2.20
C LYS A 72 -9.26 5.56 3.30
N VAL A 73 -10.36 6.16 3.75
CA VAL A 73 -10.31 7.17 4.82
C VAL A 73 -9.74 6.58 6.09
N ARG A 74 -10.20 5.38 6.46
CA ARG A 74 -9.72 4.70 7.67
C ARG A 74 -8.22 4.44 7.61
N ILE A 75 -7.74 3.91 6.49
CA ILE A 75 -6.32 3.60 6.32
C ILE A 75 -5.48 4.87 6.33
N LEU A 76 -5.93 5.90 5.62
CA LEU A 76 -5.19 7.18 5.58
C LEU A 76 -5.17 7.84 6.95
N THR A 77 -6.27 7.78 7.69
CA THR A 77 -6.33 8.32 9.04
C THR A 77 -5.33 7.60 9.95
N MET A 78 -5.26 6.27 9.84
CA MET A 78 -4.31 5.49 10.60
C MET A 78 -2.87 5.92 10.31
N LEU A 79 -2.55 6.23 9.05
CA LEU A 79 -1.21 6.66 8.68
C LEU A 79 -0.86 8.06 9.21
N LEU A 80 -1.87 8.89 9.46
CA LEU A 80 -1.66 10.25 9.96
C LEU A 80 -1.57 10.30 11.49
N GLU A 81 -1.98 9.25 12.18
CA GLU A 81 -1.92 9.19 13.65
C GLU A 81 -0.53 8.76 14.11
N GLU A 82 -0.16 9.25 15.27
CA GLU A 82 1.15 8.91 15.84
C GLU A 82 1.09 7.69 16.74
#